data_0c2609a34869a0d5d1e2b6741b2caa02
#
_entry.id   0c2609a34869a0d5d1e2b6741b2caa02
#
_cell.length_a   1.000
_cell.length_b   1.000
_cell.length_c   1.000
_cell.angle_alpha   90.00
_cell.angle_beta   90.00
_cell.angle_gamma   90.00
#
_symmetry.space_group_name_H-M   'P 1'
#
loop_
_entity.id
_entity.type
_entity.pdbx_description
1 polymer ?
#
loop_
_entity_poly.entity_id
_entity_poly.type
_entity_poly.pdbx_seq_one_letter_code
_entity_poly.pdbx_strand_id
1 'polypeptide(L)'
;MPNRSFRTAAEQRASASRAASDHLTGDAAIVSAALERLGEAVVVLVGGEPNRVLAASAAARRLGLVDAGGISQASLRQAAEEVRDAGDPILLTLEVPPQPGQAARHLEVTVTGLPLQGVLIEAIDRSSLQRVDATRRDFVANVSHELKTPIGGVLLLAEAIEEAADDPGAVRHFGERLRTEASRLTDMVNQLIDLSRLQAEEPLRDAEPLLMEEVIDEALGRCQMAATRKKTTLLTTGDAGGFVWGEEPRLIDAIANLVLNAIAYSDRESRVQISARRVRDDDGRWIEVAVSDRGIGIAEADLDRIFERFYRVDYGRSRAHGGTGLGLSIVRHIAESHGGSIRVTSVLGEGSTFTLRLPEYTGVPEQHDQPAEG
;
A
#
# COMPACT_ATOMS: atom_id res chain seq x y z
N MET A 1 -74.03 -37.53 -18.64
CA MET A 1 -72.94 -36.73 -19.20
C MET A 1 -72.57 -35.62 -18.26
N PRO A 2 -71.45 -35.71 -17.49
CA PRO A 2 -70.74 -34.60 -16.98
C PRO A 2 -69.26 -34.93 -17.04
N ASN A 3 -68.49 -34.44 -18.03
CA ASN A 3 -67.03 -34.55 -17.95
C ASN A 3 -66.24 -33.60 -18.89
N ARG A 4 -66.91 -32.53 -19.41
CA ARG A 4 -66.18 -31.55 -20.28
C ARG A 4 -65.73 -30.27 -19.57
N SER A 5 -66.39 -29.86 -18.50
CA SER A 5 -66.08 -28.58 -17.81
C SER A 5 -64.86 -28.61 -16.86
N PHE A 6 -64.50 -29.79 -16.39
CA PHE A 6 -63.31 -29.89 -15.48
C PHE A 6 -62.00 -29.96 -16.21
N ARG A 7 -61.93 -30.43 -17.43
CA ARG A 7 -60.68 -30.43 -18.23
C ARG A 7 -60.27 -29.04 -18.71
N THR A 8 -61.23 -28.21 -19.09
CA THR A 8 -60.93 -26.83 -19.51
C THR A 8 -60.41 -25.93 -18.42
N ALA A 9 -60.84 -26.08 -17.19
CA ALA A 9 -60.36 -25.32 -16.06
C ALA A 9 -58.92 -25.72 -15.63
N ALA A 10 -58.57 -26.99 -15.72
CA ALA A 10 -57.21 -27.50 -15.46
C ALA A 10 -56.24 -27.11 -16.58
N GLU A 11 -56.69 -27.15 -17.86
CA GLU A 11 -55.89 -26.70 -19.01
C GLU A 11 -55.67 -25.19 -19.00
N GLN A 12 -56.68 -24.39 -18.62
CA GLN A 12 -56.53 -22.94 -18.46
C GLN A 12 -55.60 -22.57 -17.29
N ARG A 13 -55.67 -23.28 -16.16
CA ARG A 13 -54.72 -23.09 -15.03
C ARG A 13 -53.28 -23.50 -15.42
N ALA A 14 -53.12 -24.59 -16.16
CA ALA A 14 -51.84 -25.04 -16.67
C ALA A 14 -51.23 -24.07 -17.70
N SER A 15 -52.05 -23.49 -18.59
CA SER A 15 -51.60 -22.51 -19.58
C SER A 15 -51.27 -21.15 -18.92
N ALA A 16 -52.07 -20.71 -17.94
CA ALA A 16 -51.79 -19.51 -17.16
C ALA A 16 -50.52 -19.66 -16.31
N SER A 17 -50.29 -20.84 -15.72
CA SER A 17 -49.06 -21.15 -14.99
C SER A 17 -47.82 -21.18 -15.89
N ARG A 18 -47.95 -21.73 -17.12
CA ARG A 18 -46.84 -21.69 -18.10
C ARG A 18 -46.57 -20.28 -18.61
N ALA A 19 -47.62 -19.51 -18.94
CA ALA A 19 -47.45 -18.11 -19.34
C ALA A 19 -46.80 -17.25 -18.24
N ALA A 20 -47.21 -17.44 -16.97
CA ALA A 20 -46.58 -16.77 -15.84
C ALA A 20 -45.13 -17.24 -15.63
N SER A 21 -44.81 -18.52 -15.86
CA SER A 21 -43.45 -19.04 -15.78
C SER A 21 -42.55 -18.51 -16.92
N ASP A 22 -43.09 -18.37 -18.13
CA ASP A 22 -42.35 -17.82 -19.29
C ASP A 22 -42.12 -16.31 -19.16
N HIS A 23 -43.06 -15.55 -18.57
CA HIS A 23 -42.84 -14.14 -18.23
C HIS A 23 -41.77 -13.96 -17.16
N LEU A 24 -41.80 -14.77 -16.10
CA LEU A 24 -40.78 -14.75 -15.04
C LEU A 24 -39.40 -15.11 -15.57
N THR A 25 -39.27 -15.99 -16.55
CA THR A 25 -37.98 -16.32 -17.18
C THR A 25 -37.51 -15.20 -18.11
N GLY A 26 -38.38 -14.50 -18.80
CA GLY A 26 -38.03 -13.32 -19.63
C GLY A 26 -37.54 -12.15 -18.78
N ASP A 27 -38.27 -11.84 -17.71
CA ASP A 27 -37.92 -10.76 -16.78
C ASP A 27 -36.61 -11.06 -16.03
N ALA A 28 -36.40 -12.30 -15.61
CA ALA A 28 -35.14 -12.72 -14.98
C ALA A 28 -33.93 -12.61 -15.93
N ALA A 29 -34.10 -12.87 -17.21
CA ALA A 29 -33.03 -12.70 -18.20
C ALA A 29 -32.67 -11.22 -18.41
N ILE A 30 -33.64 -10.32 -18.43
CA ILE A 30 -33.44 -8.87 -18.54
C ILE A 30 -32.71 -8.36 -17.28
N VAL A 31 -33.16 -8.77 -16.09
CA VAL A 31 -32.52 -8.41 -14.82
C VAL A 31 -31.07 -8.95 -14.75
N SER A 32 -30.86 -10.20 -15.17
CA SER A 32 -29.52 -10.79 -15.21
C SER A 32 -28.60 -10.01 -16.16
N ALA A 33 -29.08 -9.67 -17.36
CA ALA A 33 -28.30 -8.87 -18.31
C ALA A 33 -28.02 -7.44 -17.81
N ALA A 34 -28.94 -6.84 -17.07
CA ALA A 34 -28.73 -5.55 -16.42
C ALA A 34 -27.68 -5.63 -15.31
N LEU A 35 -27.76 -6.65 -14.46
CA LEU A 35 -26.80 -6.88 -13.39
C LEU A 35 -25.38 -7.17 -13.91
N GLU A 36 -25.26 -7.84 -15.06
CA GLU A 36 -23.94 -8.07 -15.70
C GLU A 36 -23.25 -6.77 -16.15
N ARG A 37 -24.03 -5.71 -16.43
CA ARG A 37 -23.51 -4.39 -16.82
C ARG A 37 -23.16 -3.49 -15.66
N LEU A 38 -23.51 -3.85 -14.43
CA LEU A 38 -23.21 -3.06 -13.23
C LEU A 38 -21.75 -3.16 -12.78
N GLY A 39 -20.89 -3.84 -13.56
CA GLY A 39 -19.45 -3.88 -13.33
C GLY A 39 -19.06 -4.54 -12.00
N GLU A 40 -18.58 -3.72 -11.06
CA GLU A 40 -18.10 -4.20 -9.76
C GLU A 40 -19.21 -4.29 -8.68
N ALA A 41 -20.44 -3.88 -8.99
CA ALA A 41 -21.53 -3.96 -8.02
C ALA A 41 -21.86 -5.43 -7.66
N VAL A 42 -21.86 -5.72 -6.37
CA VAL A 42 -22.16 -7.06 -5.84
C VAL A 42 -23.64 -7.13 -5.50
N VAL A 43 -24.42 -7.74 -6.38
CA VAL A 43 -25.90 -7.83 -6.23
C VAL A 43 -26.34 -9.26 -6.48
N VAL A 44 -27.22 -9.78 -5.59
CA VAL A 44 -27.90 -11.07 -5.73
C VAL A 44 -29.39 -10.88 -5.49
N LEU A 45 -30.22 -11.36 -6.44
CA LEU A 45 -31.63 -11.39 -6.30
C LEU A 45 -32.09 -12.84 -6.03
N VAL A 46 -32.77 -13.04 -4.93
CA VAL A 46 -33.26 -14.34 -4.46
C VAL A 46 -34.75 -14.41 -4.62
N GLY A 47 -35.28 -15.54 -5.10
CA GLY A 47 -36.71 -15.76 -5.25
C GLY A 47 -37.43 -16.16 -3.96
N GLY A 48 -38.76 -16.35 -4.06
CA GLY A 48 -39.60 -16.74 -2.95
C GLY A 48 -39.35 -18.15 -2.40
N GLU A 49 -38.69 -19.03 -3.17
CA GLU A 49 -38.25 -20.34 -2.69
C GLU A 49 -36.94 -20.21 -1.92
N PRO A 50 -36.74 -20.98 -0.84
CA PRO A 50 -35.48 -20.93 -0.06
C PRO A 50 -34.27 -21.15 -0.97
N ASN A 51 -33.30 -20.27 -0.83
CA ASN A 51 -31.99 -20.32 -1.50
C ASN A 51 -32.00 -20.28 -3.06
N ARG A 52 -33.14 -19.96 -3.69
CA ARG A 52 -33.26 -19.89 -5.17
C ARG A 52 -32.75 -18.53 -5.66
N VAL A 53 -31.56 -18.47 -6.22
CA VAL A 53 -31.01 -17.29 -6.86
C VAL A 53 -31.70 -17.09 -8.24
N LEU A 54 -32.35 -15.96 -8.42
CA LEU A 54 -32.99 -15.57 -9.68
C LEU A 54 -31.99 -14.90 -10.61
N ALA A 55 -31.16 -14.02 -10.07
CA ALA A 55 -30.12 -13.32 -10.81
C ALA A 55 -28.97 -12.93 -9.84
N ALA A 56 -27.76 -12.87 -10.36
CA ALA A 56 -26.57 -12.42 -9.62
C ALA A 56 -25.62 -11.68 -10.56
N SER A 57 -24.98 -10.64 -10.07
CA SER A 57 -23.95 -9.92 -10.80
C SER A 57 -22.70 -10.79 -11.01
N ALA A 58 -21.88 -10.44 -12.00
CA ALA A 58 -20.60 -11.10 -12.25
C ALA A 58 -19.68 -10.98 -11.03
N ALA A 59 -19.72 -9.84 -10.33
CA ALA A 59 -18.95 -9.61 -9.11
C ALA A 59 -19.36 -10.56 -7.97
N ALA A 60 -20.66 -10.77 -7.73
CA ALA A 60 -21.17 -11.71 -6.73
C ALA A 60 -20.71 -13.15 -6.98
N ARG A 61 -20.67 -13.57 -8.25
CA ARG A 61 -20.17 -14.89 -8.65
C ARG A 61 -18.66 -15.01 -8.45
N ARG A 62 -17.87 -14.00 -8.87
CA ARG A 62 -16.41 -13.99 -8.67
C ARG A 62 -16.02 -14.04 -7.20
N LEU A 63 -16.83 -13.44 -6.33
CA LEU A 63 -16.62 -13.45 -4.88
C LEU A 63 -17.07 -14.75 -4.22
N GLY A 64 -17.68 -15.67 -4.97
CA GLY A 64 -18.18 -16.93 -4.43
C GLY A 64 -19.36 -16.78 -3.48
N LEU A 65 -20.14 -15.70 -3.60
CA LEU A 65 -21.35 -15.52 -2.79
C LEU A 65 -22.50 -16.41 -3.27
N VAL A 66 -22.47 -16.80 -4.55
CA VAL A 66 -23.42 -17.71 -5.19
C VAL A 66 -22.70 -18.77 -5.99
N ASP A 67 -23.26 -19.96 -5.99
CA ASP A 67 -22.84 -21.12 -6.78
C ASP A 67 -24.04 -21.80 -7.50
N ALA A 68 -23.80 -22.97 -8.06
CA ALA A 68 -24.86 -23.74 -8.73
C ALA A 68 -26.01 -24.19 -7.79
N GLY A 69 -25.74 -24.21 -6.47
CA GLY A 69 -26.73 -24.58 -5.46
C GLY A 69 -27.47 -23.40 -4.84
N GLY A 70 -27.13 -22.16 -5.23
CA GLY A 70 -27.75 -20.95 -4.69
C GLY A 70 -26.77 -20.05 -3.91
N ILE A 71 -27.17 -19.52 -2.77
CA ILE A 71 -26.33 -18.70 -1.89
C ILE A 71 -25.30 -19.59 -1.18
N SER A 72 -24.00 -19.36 -1.39
CA SER A 72 -22.93 -20.20 -0.86
C SER A 72 -22.74 -20.04 0.66
N GLN A 73 -22.90 -18.80 1.17
CA GLN A 73 -22.60 -18.45 2.56
C GLN A 73 -23.81 -18.73 3.48
N ALA A 74 -23.58 -19.48 4.56
CA ALA A 74 -24.64 -19.83 5.51
C ALA A 74 -25.26 -18.60 6.20
N SER A 75 -24.46 -17.61 6.55
CA SER A 75 -24.91 -16.35 7.17
C SER A 75 -25.83 -15.55 6.25
N LEU A 76 -25.54 -15.52 4.92
CA LEU A 76 -26.39 -14.86 3.96
C LEU A 76 -27.72 -15.60 3.74
N ARG A 77 -27.70 -16.94 3.77
CA ARG A 77 -28.93 -17.74 3.68
C ARG A 77 -29.84 -17.46 4.88
N GLN A 78 -29.25 -17.49 6.09
CA GLN A 78 -30.00 -17.21 7.30
C GLN A 78 -30.58 -15.79 7.30
N ALA A 79 -29.79 -14.78 6.92
CA ALA A 79 -30.26 -13.40 6.84
C ALA A 79 -31.38 -13.24 5.78
N ALA A 80 -31.28 -13.94 4.65
CA ALA A 80 -32.30 -13.91 3.62
C ALA A 80 -33.63 -14.56 4.09
N GLU A 81 -33.57 -15.60 4.91
CA GLU A 81 -34.77 -16.22 5.53
C GLU A 81 -35.35 -15.27 6.59
N GLU A 82 -34.55 -14.71 7.44
CA GLU A 82 -35.01 -13.80 8.51
C GLU A 82 -35.67 -12.53 7.95
N VAL A 83 -35.08 -11.92 6.93
CA VAL A 83 -35.67 -10.76 6.22
C VAL A 83 -36.97 -11.12 5.53
N ARG A 84 -37.08 -12.32 4.99
CA ARG A 84 -38.31 -12.80 4.34
C ARG A 84 -39.47 -12.92 5.33
N ASP A 85 -39.14 -13.36 6.58
CA ASP A 85 -40.14 -13.57 7.62
C ASP A 85 -40.48 -12.27 8.39
N ALA A 86 -39.46 -11.45 8.72
CA ALA A 86 -39.63 -10.23 9.52
C ALA A 86 -39.88 -8.97 8.68
N GLY A 87 -39.37 -8.91 7.46
CA GLY A 87 -39.52 -7.77 6.54
C GLY A 87 -38.56 -6.64 6.73
N ASP A 88 -37.85 -6.57 7.86
CA ASP A 88 -36.87 -5.51 8.14
C ASP A 88 -35.51 -5.81 7.48
N PRO A 89 -34.83 -4.79 6.91
CA PRO A 89 -33.49 -4.96 6.34
C PRO A 89 -32.47 -5.38 7.39
N ILE A 90 -31.57 -6.31 7.02
CA ILE A 90 -30.46 -6.77 7.85
C ILE A 90 -29.15 -6.27 7.26
N LEU A 91 -28.32 -5.63 8.07
CA LEU A 91 -26.95 -5.28 7.77
C LEU A 91 -26.00 -6.27 8.45
N LEU A 92 -25.10 -6.87 7.70
CA LEU A 92 -24.09 -7.78 8.22
C LEU A 92 -22.74 -7.57 7.55
N THR A 93 -21.67 -7.98 8.24
CA THR A 93 -20.32 -8.00 7.70
C THR A 93 -19.95 -9.42 7.32
N LEU A 94 -19.45 -9.63 6.12
CA LEU A 94 -19.02 -10.91 5.60
C LEU A 94 -17.54 -10.87 5.26
N GLU A 95 -16.80 -11.82 5.80
CA GLU A 95 -15.42 -12.05 5.42
C GLU A 95 -15.35 -13.14 4.35
N VAL A 96 -14.86 -12.78 3.16
CA VAL A 96 -14.62 -13.73 2.06
C VAL A 96 -13.16 -14.18 2.15
N PRO A 97 -12.91 -15.48 2.37
CA PRO A 97 -11.56 -16.01 2.49
C PRO A 97 -10.73 -15.77 1.23
N PRO A 98 -9.40 -15.68 1.36
CA PRO A 98 -8.51 -15.43 0.25
C PRO A 98 -8.60 -16.55 -0.78
N GLN A 99 -8.66 -16.17 -2.06
CA GLN A 99 -8.50 -17.09 -3.18
C GLN A 99 -7.06 -17.07 -3.68
N PRO A 100 -6.58 -18.07 -4.43
CA PRO A 100 -5.23 -18.07 -4.98
C PRO A 100 -4.91 -16.76 -5.73
N GLY A 101 -3.93 -15.99 -5.26
CA GLY A 101 -3.56 -14.69 -5.81
C GLY A 101 -4.44 -13.50 -5.40
N GLN A 102 -5.39 -13.68 -4.49
CA GLN A 102 -6.24 -12.59 -3.98
C GLN A 102 -6.20 -12.55 -2.44
N ALA A 103 -6.19 -11.35 -1.88
CA ALA A 103 -6.31 -11.15 -0.43
C ALA A 103 -7.75 -11.41 0.04
N ALA A 104 -7.92 -11.68 1.36
CA ALA A 104 -9.23 -11.72 1.99
C ALA A 104 -9.99 -10.42 1.75
N ARG A 105 -11.33 -10.52 1.58
CA ARG A 105 -12.19 -9.36 1.35
C ARG A 105 -13.19 -9.23 2.48
N HIS A 106 -13.47 -8.00 2.86
CA HIS A 106 -14.47 -7.65 3.85
C HIS A 106 -15.62 -6.94 3.15
N LEU A 107 -16.77 -7.58 3.13
CA LEU A 107 -17.98 -7.06 2.51
C LEU A 107 -18.94 -6.56 3.59
N GLU A 108 -19.45 -5.36 3.41
CA GLU A 108 -20.64 -4.88 4.10
C GLU A 108 -21.85 -5.24 3.27
N VAL A 109 -22.73 -6.08 3.82
CA VAL A 109 -23.83 -6.67 3.08
C VAL A 109 -25.15 -6.20 3.66
N THR A 110 -26.01 -5.65 2.81
CA THR A 110 -27.38 -5.29 3.12
C THR A 110 -28.31 -6.33 2.48
N VAL A 111 -29.16 -6.93 3.29
CA VAL A 111 -30.17 -7.88 2.86
C VAL A 111 -31.54 -7.21 3.05
N THR A 112 -32.29 -7.05 1.95
CA THR A 112 -33.56 -6.32 1.93
C THR A 112 -34.68 -7.19 1.37
N GLY A 113 -35.84 -7.20 2.04
CA GLY A 113 -37.03 -7.87 1.57
C GLY A 113 -37.64 -7.16 0.37
N LEU A 114 -38.09 -7.94 -0.60
CA LEU A 114 -38.78 -7.48 -1.78
C LEU A 114 -40.22 -8.07 -1.81
N PRO A 115 -41.15 -7.46 -2.58
CA PRO A 115 -42.47 -8.06 -2.82
C PRO A 115 -42.38 -9.54 -3.31
N LEU A 116 -43.44 -10.29 -3.10
CA LEU A 116 -43.55 -11.72 -3.49
C LEU A 116 -42.48 -12.59 -2.79
N GLN A 117 -42.14 -12.28 -1.56
CA GLN A 117 -41.10 -12.98 -0.76
C GLN A 117 -39.72 -13.03 -1.43
N GLY A 118 -39.44 -12.10 -2.34
CA GLY A 118 -38.11 -11.92 -2.89
C GLY A 118 -37.15 -11.29 -1.89
N VAL A 119 -35.87 -11.48 -2.10
CA VAL A 119 -34.81 -10.85 -1.27
C VAL A 119 -33.73 -10.28 -2.17
N LEU A 120 -33.35 -9.06 -1.92
CA LEU A 120 -32.21 -8.40 -2.54
C LEU A 120 -31.02 -8.42 -1.56
N ILE A 121 -29.88 -8.89 -2.03
CA ILE A 121 -28.61 -8.87 -1.31
C ILE A 121 -27.69 -7.92 -2.07
N GLU A 122 -27.26 -6.86 -1.41
CA GLU A 122 -26.31 -5.90 -1.93
C GLU A 122 -25.06 -5.93 -1.05
N ALA A 123 -23.88 -5.94 -1.66
CA ALA A 123 -22.65 -5.92 -0.91
C ALA A 123 -21.69 -4.85 -1.43
N ILE A 124 -21.03 -4.19 -0.51
CA ILE A 124 -20.00 -3.18 -0.76
C ILE A 124 -18.68 -3.72 -0.24
N ASP A 125 -17.65 -3.75 -1.09
CA ASP A 125 -16.31 -4.14 -0.70
C ASP A 125 -15.67 -3.00 0.11
N ARG A 126 -15.49 -3.22 1.42
CA ARG A 126 -14.85 -2.29 2.36
C ARG A 126 -13.37 -2.64 2.61
N SER A 127 -12.84 -3.63 1.90
CA SER A 127 -11.46 -4.13 2.16
C SER A 127 -10.40 -3.05 1.99
N SER A 128 -10.55 -2.15 1.03
CA SER A 128 -9.61 -1.03 0.84
C SER A 128 -9.65 -0.06 2.01
N LEU A 129 -10.85 0.37 2.43
CA LEU A 129 -11.04 1.27 3.57
C LEU A 129 -10.53 0.64 4.86
N GLN A 130 -10.87 -0.63 5.12
CA GLN A 130 -10.40 -1.33 6.32
C GLN A 130 -8.88 -1.50 6.33
N ARG A 131 -8.25 -1.76 5.18
CA ARG A 131 -6.78 -1.80 5.06
C ARG A 131 -6.15 -0.46 5.38
N VAL A 132 -6.71 0.63 4.88
CA VAL A 132 -6.25 1.99 5.19
C VAL A 132 -6.37 2.27 6.69
N ASP A 133 -7.52 1.95 7.31
CA ASP A 133 -7.74 2.15 8.74
C ASP A 133 -6.86 1.26 9.62
N ALA A 134 -6.62 0.01 9.23
CA ALA A 134 -5.70 -0.89 9.91
C ALA A 134 -4.26 -0.35 9.82
N THR A 135 -3.81 0.01 8.61
CA THR A 135 -2.50 0.60 8.40
C THR A 135 -2.29 1.88 9.21
N ARG A 136 -3.35 2.72 9.32
CA ARG A 136 -3.30 3.94 10.12
C ARG A 136 -3.19 3.65 11.62
N ARG A 137 -3.94 2.66 12.12
CA ARG A 137 -3.87 2.25 13.54
C ARG A 137 -2.51 1.66 13.87
N ASP A 138 -2.00 0.78 13.04
CA ASP A 138 -0.68 0.18 13.20
C ASP A 138 0.42 1.24 13.13
N PHE A 139 0.28 2.24 12.25
CA PHE A 139 1.17 3.38 12.18
C PHE A 139 1.22 4.15 13.51
N VAL A 140 0.08 4.55 14.07
CA VAL A 140 0.02 5.30 15.35
C VAL A 140 0.60 4.47 16.50
N ALA A 141 0.30 3.18 16.56
CA ALA A 141 0.84 2.28 17.58
C ALA A 141 2.37 2.17 17.49
N ASN A 142 2.89 1.94 16.28
CA ASN A 142 4.32 1.80 16.03
C ASN A 142 5.08 3.11 16.29
N VAL A 143 4.54 4.27 15.86
CA VAL A 143 5.09 5.60 16.18
C VAL A 143 5.21 5.78 17.69
N SER A 144 4.15 5.45 18.44
CA SER A 144 4.14 5.59 19.90
C SER A 144 5.21 4.73 20.55
N HIS A 145 5.40 3.49 20.08
CA HIS A 145 6.43 2.58 20.59
C HIS A 145 7.85 3.05 20.24
N GLU A 146 8.09 3.47 19.00
CA GLU A 146 9.40 3.92 18.54
C GLU A 146 9.82 5.27 19.15
N LEU A 147 8.87 6.15 19.51
CA LEU A 147 9.15 7.39 20.23
C LEU A 147 9.40 7.16 21.73
N LYS A 148 8.71 6.23 22.38
CA LYS A 148 8.83 5.98 23.81
C LYS A 148 10.24 5.55 24.20
N THR A 149 10.90 4.76 23.38
CA THR A 149 12.24 4.23 23.65
C THR A 149 13.32 5.34 23.72
N PRO A 150 13.49 6.22 22.70
CA PRO A 150 14.46 7.29 22.77
C PRO A 150 14.11 8.34 23.84
N ILE A 151 12.83 8.64 24.06
CA ILE A 151 12.42 9.55 25.15
C ILE A 151 12.85 9.00 26.51
N GLY A 152 12.64 7.71 26.75
CA GLY A 152 13.13 7.05 27.98
C GLY A 152 14.67 7.09 28.08
N GLY A 153 15.38 6.90 26.97
CA GLY A 153 16.84 7.05 26.92
C GLY A 153 17.33 8.45 27.27
N VAL A 154 16.67 9.48 26.73
CA VAL A 154 16.97 10.90 27.05
C VAL A 154 16.77 11.18 28.53
N LEU A 155 15.67 10.71 29.14
CA LEU A 155 15.38 10.87 30.57
C LEU A 155 16.46 10.21 31.44
N LEU A 156 16.77 8.94 31.17
CA LEU A 156 17.80 8.21 31.93
C LEU A 156 19.19 8.85 31.81
N LEU A 157 19.54 9.38 30.64
CA LEU A 157 20.82 10.09 30.46
C LEU A 157 20.84 11.44 31.18
N ALA A 158 19.68 12.12 31.28
CA ALA A 158 19.57 13.36 32.05
C ALA A 158 19.75 13.09 33.55
N GLU A 159 19.08 12.04 34.10
CA GLU A 159 19.24 11.59 35.49
C GLU A 159 20.71 11.20 35.77
N ALA A 160 21.36 10.45 34.86
CA ALA A 160 22.74 10.08 34.99
C ALA A 160 23.71 11.30 34.98
N ILE A 161 23.39 12.37 34.26
CA ILE A 161 24.14 13.63 34.28
C ILE A 161 24.01 14.33 35.66
N GLU A 162 22.78 14.35 36.22
CA GLU A 162 22.52 14.93 37.53
C GLU A 162 23.26 14.16 38.65
N GLU A 163 23.22 12.82 38.61
CA GLU A 163 23.94 11.97 39.59
C GLU A 163 25.47 12.08 39.47
N ALA A 164 25.97 12.33 38.26
CA ALA A 164 27.43 12.46 38.00
C ALA A 164 27.94 13.89 38.09
N ALA A 165 27.21 14.83 38.73
CA ALA A 165 27.55 16.26 38.75
C ALA A 165 28.99 16.59 39.21
N ASP A 166 29.54 15.77 40.07
CA ASP A 166 30.89 15.92 40.62
C ASP A 166 31.98 15.26 39.74
N ASP A 167 31.60 14.55 38.66
CA ASP A 167 32.51 13.92 37.69
C ASP A 167 32.40 14.56 36.28
N PRO A 168 33.24 15.55 35.95
CA PRO A 168 33.17 16.21 34.64
C PRO A 168 33.40 15.28 33.45
N GLY A 169 34.07 14.14 33.64
CA GLY A 169 34.29 13.14 32.59
C GLY A 169 32.99 12.38 32.27
N ALA A 170 32.28 11.92 33.32
CA ALA A 170 31.00 11.25 33.19
C ALA A 170 29.95 12.20 32.63
N VAL A 171 29.85 13.44 33.11
CA VAL A 171 28.93 14.48 32.59
C VAL A 171 29.14 14.69 31.11
N ARG A 172 30.38 14.81 30.63
CA ARG A 172 30.67 14.98 29.20
C ARG A 172 30.25 13.76 28.40
N HIS A 173 30.55 12.57 28.89
CA HIS A 173 30.20 11.30 28.23
C HIS A 173 28.66 11.14 28.09
N PHE A 174 27.93 11.35 29.17
CA PHE A 174 26.45 11.26 29.13
C PHE A 174 25.86 12.39 28.31
N GLY A 175 26.38 13.60 28.33
CA GLY A 175 25.98 14.75 27.52
C GLY A 175 26.13 14.49 26.01
N GLU A 176 27.22 13.84 25.59
CA GLU A 176 27.41 13.43 24.19
C GLU A 176 26.41 12.39 23.75
N ARG A 177 26.10 11.42 24.60
CA ARG A 177 25.07 10.39 24.33
C ARG A 177 23.69 10.99 24.29
N LEU A 178 23.37 11.91 25.23
CA LEU A 178 22.09 12.63 25.26
C LEU A 178 21.87 13.40 23.94
N ARG A 179 22.89 14.12 23.47
CA ARG A 179 22.83 14.86 22.21
C ARG A 179 22.60 13.92 21.03
N THR A 180 23.23 12.76 21.02
CA THR A 180 23.06 11.75 19.97
C THR A 180 21.62 11.22 19.94
N GLU A 181 21.04 10.92 21.11
CA GLU A 181 19.68 10.42 21.22
C GLU A 181 18.64 11.49 20.86
N ALA A 182 18.87 12.76 21.26
CA ALA A 182 18.03 13.89 20.89
C ALA A 182 18.05 14.15 19.37
N SER A 183 19.23 14.09 18.73
CA SER A 183 19.33 14.20 17.26
C SER A 183 18.54 13.09 16.56
N ARG A 184 18.67 11.85 17.04
CA ARG A 184 17.93 10.72 16.51
C ARG A 184 16.39 10.89 16.63
N LEU A 185 15.94 11.46 17.76
CA LEU A 185 14.52 11.76 17.95
C LEU A 185 14.04 12.82 16.96
N THR A 186 14.84 13.85 16.72
CA THR A 186 14.56 14.89 15.73
C THR A 186 14.44 14.31 14.32
N ASP A 187 15.38 13.45 13.92
CA ASP A 187 15.36 12.78 12.62
C ASP A 187 14.10 11.92 12.46
N MET A 188 13.70 11.20 13.52
CA MET A 188 12.48 10.40 13.53
C MET A 188 11.22 11.26 13.38
N VAL A 189 11.13 12.39 14.08
CA VAL A 189 9.99 13.31 13.97
C VAL A 189 9.89 13.90 12.57
N ASN A 190 11.02 14.30 11.97
CA ASN A 190 11.04 14.80 10.60
C ASN A 190 10.55 13.73 9.61
N GLN A 191 11.01 12.49 9.72
CA GLN A 191 10.53 11.38 8.89
C GLN A 191 9.03 11.10 9.06
N LEU A 192 8.47 11.29 10.26
CA LEU A 192 7.05 11.16 10.51
C LEU A 192 6.25 12.30 9.87
N ILE A 193 6.76 13.52 9.91
CA ILE A 193 6.15 14.68 9.25
C ILE A 193 6.15 14.47 7.73
N ASP A 194 7.27 14.04 7.17
CA ASP A 194 7.38 13.76 5.74
C ASP A 194 6.42 12.66 5.32
N LEU A 195 6.37 11.56 6.08
CA LEU A 195 5.41 10.48 5.81
C LEU A 195 3.95 10.94 5.93
N SER A 196 3.63 11.82 6.88
CA SER A 196 2.28 12.40 7.02
C SER A 196 1.89 13.27 5.82
N ARG A 197 2.83 14.07 5.32
CA ARG A 197 2.63 14.89 4.11
C ARG A 197 2.45 14.02 2.87
N LEU A 198 3.20 12.93 2.76
CA LEU A 198 3.13 11.99 1.66
C LEU A 198 1.80 11.21 1.63
N GLN A 199 1.11 11.04 2.78
CA GLN A 199 -0.19 10.36 2.85
C GLN A 199 -1.37 11.19 2.33
N ALA A 200 -1.20 12.48 2.17
CA ALA A 200 -2.26 13.39 1.73
C ALA A 200 -2.62 13.27 0.23
N GLU A 201 -2.01 12.29 -0.52
CA GLU A 201 -2.20 12.14 -1.98
C GLU A 201 -2.10 13.49 -2.74
N GLU A 202 -1.28 14.40 -2.23
CA GLU A 202 -1.13 15.67 -2.92
C GLU A 202 -0.39 15.44 -4.24
N PRO A 203 -0.98 15.82 -5.38
CA PRO A 203 -0.26 15.79 -6.65
C PRO A 203 1.02 16.61 -6.51
N LEU A 204 2.06 16.24 -7.27
CA LEU A 204 3.32 16.98 -7.31
C LEU A 204 3.02 18.46 -7.61
N ARG A 205 3.15 19.32 -6.58
CA ARG A 205 2.75 20.75 -6.69
C ARG A 205 3.82 21.60 -7.34
N ASP A 206 5.07 21.31 -7.01
CA ASP A 206 6.24 22.08 -7.43
C ASP A 206 7.16 21.21 -8.32
N ALA A 207 6.52 20.35 -9.17
CA ALA A 207 7.27 19.49 -10.08
C ALA A 207 7.79 20.27 -11.26
N GLU A 208 9.06 20.03 -11.61
CA GLU A 208 9.76 20.65 -12.73
C GLU A 208 10.67 19.61 -13.43
N PRO A 209 11.20 19.92 -14.62
CA PRO A 209 12.20 19.08 -15.26
C PRO A 209 13.53 19.15 -14.51
N LEU A 210 13.94 18.06 -13.89
CA LEU A 210 15.15 17.96 -13.07
C LEU A 210 16.20 17.13 -13.79
N LEU A 211 17.42 17.64 -13.90
CA LEU A 211 18.56 16.87 -14.38
C LEU A 211 18.97 15.85 -13.29
N MET A 212 18.85 14.57 -13.59
CA MET A 212 19.07 13.53 -12.60
C MET A 212 20.50 13.50 -12.04
N GLU A 213 21.48 13.93 -12.82
CA GLU A 213 22.86 14.06 -12.37
C GLU A 213 23.00 15.05 -11.20
N GLU A 214 22.35 16.22 -11.28
CA GLU A 214 22.35 17.23 -10.22
C GLU A 214 21.67 16.73 -8.95
N VAL A 215 20.54 16.05 -9.11
CA VAL A 215 19.81 15.41 -7.98
C VAL A 215 20.68 14.38 -7.28
N ILE A 216 21.41 13.56 -8.03
CA ILE A 216 22.33 12.55 -7.45
C ILE A 216 23.46 13.23 -6.71
N ASP A 217 24.09 14.25 -7.31
CA ASP A 217 25.22 14.95 -6.70
C ASP A 217 24.83 15.63 -5.38
N GLU A 218 23.68 16.30 -5.34
CA GLU A 218 23.15 16.89 -4.11
C GLU A 218 22.87 15.83 -3.03
N ALA A 219 22.24 14.70 -3.41
CA ALA A 219 21.98 13.59 -2.49
C ALA A 219 23.27 13.01 -1.91
N LEU A 220 24.32 12.87 -2.72
CA LEU A 220 25.64 12.42 -2.29
C LEU A 220 26.30 13.43 -1.36
N GLY A 221 26.16 14.73 -1.63
CA GLY A 221 26.63 15.82 -0.75
C GLY A 221 26.07 15.67 0.66
N ARG A 222 24.76 15.39 0.80
CA ARG A 222 24.11 15.15 2.09
C ARG A 222 24.63 13.91 2.82
N CYS A 223 25.08 12.89 2.08
CA CYS A 223 25.57 11.63 2.64
C CYS A 223 27.06 11.66 3.01
N GLN A 224 27.83 12.67 2.58
CA GLN A 224 29.28 12.75 2.72
C GLN A 224 29.79 12.63 4.16
N MET A 225 29.11 13.26 5.13
CA MET A 225 29.48 13.17 6.54
C MET A 225 29.32 11.76 7.09
N ALA A 226 28.26 11.05 6.70
CA ALA A 226 28.03 9.67 7.12
C ALA A 226 29.08 8.73 6.52
N ALA A 227 29.37 8.91 5.22
CA ALA A 227 30.41 8.16 4.52
C ALA A 227 31.78 8.34 5.15
N THR A 228 32.18 9.59 5.44
CA THR A 228 33.46 9.92 6.11
C THR A 228 33.56 9.27 7.49
N ARG A 229 32.50 9.33 8.30
CA ARG A 229 32.45 8.74 9.66
C ARG A 229 32.65 7.23 9.64
N LYS A 230 32.12 6.55 8.61
CA LYS A 230 32.23 5.10 8.44
C LYS A 230 33.43 4.70 7.56
N LYS A 231 34.14 5.68 6.96
CA LYS A 231 35.21 5.51 5.97
C LYS A 231 34.73 4.75 4.73
N THR A 232 33.47 4.97 4.34
CA THR A 232 32.89 4.38 3.13
C THR A 232 33.21 5.26 1.93
N THR A 233 33.65 4.66 0.83
CA THR A 233 33.88 5.35 -0.43
C THR A 233 32.61 5.33 -1.27
N LEU A 234 32.10 6.51 -1.65
CA LEU A 234 31.00 6.65 -2.60
C LEU A 234 31.59 6.70 -4.02
N LEU A 235 31.09 5.84 -4.92
CA LEU A 235 31.54 5.77 -6.30
C LEU A 235 30.34 5.99 -7.23
N THR A 236 30.40 7.02 -8.05
CA THR A 236 29.39 7.29 -9.09
C THR A 236 29.87 6.73 -10.42
N THR A 237 28.98 6.04 -11.15
CA THR A 237 29.27 5.50 -12.47
C THR A 237 28.04 5.62 -13.39
N GLY A 238 28.26 5.65 -14.68
CA GLY A 238 27.20 5.75 -15.69
C GLY A 238 26.90 7.18 -16.09
N ASP A 239 25.91 7.33 -16.95
CA ASP A 239 25.46 8.61 -17.51
C ASP A 239 23.96 8.76 -17.20
N ALA A 240 23.64 9.62 -16.25
CA ALA A 240 22.28 10.01 -15.88
C ALA A 240 21.77 11.22 -16.67
N GLY A 241 22.43 11.61 -17.74
CA GLY A 241 22.17 12.83 -18.51
C GLY A 241 20.75 12.96 -19.08
N GLY A 242 19.73 12.56 -18.32
CA GLY A 242 18.32 12.66 -18.64
C GLY A 242 17.56 13.45 -17.60
N PHE A 243 16.40 13.98 -18.02
CA PHE A 243 15.51 14.73 -17.17
C PHE A 243 14.39 13.84 -16.62
N VAL A 244 13.95 14.13 -15.40
CA VAL A 244 12.77 13.55 -14.76
C VAL A 244 11.84 14.70 -14.39
N TRP A 245 10.54 14.51 -14.57
CA TRP A 245 9.54 15.46 -14.07
C TRP A 245 9.26 15.16 -12.61
N GLY A 246 9.61 16.07 -11.70
CA GLY A 246 9.47 15.79 -10.27
C GLY A 246 9.76 16.94 -9.34
N GLU A 247 9.63 16.68 -8.04
CA GLU A 247 9.99 17.61 -6.97
C GLU A 247 11.41 17.31 -6.48
N GLU A 248 12.33 18.25 -6.72
CA GLU A 248 13.75 18.08 -6.43
C GLU A 248 14.04 17.63 -4.98
N PRO A 249 13.49 18.26 -3.93
CA PRO A 249 13.78 17.86 -2.55
C PRO A 249 13.38 16.40 -2.26
N ARG A 250 12.27 15.95 -2.83
CA ARG A 250 11.78 14.57 -2.63
C ARG A 250 12.69 13.54 -3.31
N LEU A 251 13.13 13.81 -4.55
CA LEU A 251 14.02 12.90 -5.26
C LEU A 251 15.39 12.82 -4.59
N ILE A 252 15.93 13.96 -4.11
CA ILE A 252 17.15 14.00 -3.32
C ILE A 252 16.99 13.16 -2.05
N ASP A 253 15.88 13.30 -1.32
CA ASP A 253 15.61 12.52 -0.10
C ASP A 253 15.51 11.03 -0.39
N ALA A 254 14.89 10.63 -1.50
CA ALA A 254 14.80 9.23 -1.90
C ALA A 254 16.19 8.62 -2.14
N ILE A 255 17.04 9.28 -2.92
CA ILE A 255 18.40 8.81 -3.22
C ILE A 255 19.27 8.83 -1.96
N ALA A 256 19.20 9.90 -1.17
CA ALA A 256 19.95 10.01 0.09
C ALA A 256 19.58 8.88 1.07
N ASN A 257 18.28 8.53 1.19
CA ASN A 257 17.84 7.41 2.02
C ASN A 257 18.44 6.06 1.55
N LEU A 258 18.49 5.80 0.25
CA LEU A 258 19.12 4.60 -0.30
C LEU A 258 20.62 4.56 0.01
N VAL A 259 21.33 5.69 -0.19
CA VAL A 259 22.78 5.78 0.06
C VAL A 259 23.09 5.66 1.55
N LEU A 260 22.31 6.30 2.42
CA LEU A 260 22.47 6.19 3.88
C LEU A 260 22.23 4.75 4.37
N ASN A 261 21.25 4.06 3.82
CA ASN A 261 21.04 2.65 4.11
C ASN A 261 22.22 1.80 3.65
N ALA A 262 22.71 1.98 2.42
CA ALA A 262 23.87 1.29 1.91
C ALA A 262 25.12 1.54 2.80
N ILE A 263 25.35 2.78 3.24
CA ILE A 263 26.41 3.09 4.20
C ILE A 263 26.15 2.37 5.53
N ALA A 264 24.94 2.43 6.08
CA ALA A 264 24.60 1.90 7.40
C ALA A 264 24.82 0.38 7.50
N TYR A 265 24.44 -0.35 6.46
CA TYR A 265 24.47 -1.82 6.45
C TYR A 265 25.74 -2.44 5.85
N SER A 266 26.61 -1.64 5.24
CA SER A 266 27.93 -2.08 4.80
C SER A 266 28.94 -2.12 5.96
N ASP A 267 30.03 -2.83 5.79
CA ASP A 267 31.16 -2.82 6.72
C ASP A 267 31.91 -1.47 6.68
N ARG A 268 32.76 -1.24 7.67
CA ARG A 268 33.66 -0.07 7.65
C ARG A 268 34.68 -0.20 6.52
N GLU A 269 35.05 0.94 5.92
CA GLU A 269 36.02 1.01 4.82
C GLU A 269 35.53 0.31 3.54
N SER A 270 34.23 0.16 3.41
CA SER A 270 33.56 -0.43 2.25
C SER A 270 33.36 0.57 1.11
N ARG A 271 32.74 0.10 0.02
CA ARG A 271 32.36 0.91 -1.15
C ARG A 271 30.88 0.81 -1.37
N VAL A 272 30.25 1.95 -1.60
CA VAL A 272 28.88 2.05 -2.09
C VAL A 272 28.92 2.62 -3.51
N GLN A 273 28.36 1.90 -4.45
CA GLN A 273 28.34 2.28 -5.84
C GLN A 273 26.97 2.85 -6.20
N ILE A 274 26.95 4.03 -6.77
CA ILE A 274 25.78 4.67 -7.33
C ILE A 274 25.94 4.65 -8.85
N SER A 275 25.00 4.02 -9.56
CA SER A 275 25.02 4.00 -11.02
C SER A 275 23.70 4.52 -11.57
N ALA A 276 23.81 5.35 -12.61
CA ALA A 276 22.64 5.87 -13.28
C ALA A 276 22.70 5.56 -14.78
N ARG A 277 21.56 5.23 -15.36
CA ARG A 277 21.45 4.91 -16.78
C ARG A 277 20.06 5.20 -17.32
N ARG A 278 19.98 5.51 -18.60
CA ARG A 278 18.73 5.55 -19.34
C ARG A 278 18.38 4.17 -19.89
N VAL A 279 17.15 3.77 -19.72
CA VAL A 279 16.63 2.46 -20.16
C VAL A 279 15.38 2.70 -21.01
N ARG A 280 15.23 1.93 -22.07
CA ARG A 280 14.03 1.90 -22.89
C ARG A 280 13.52 0.47 -22.99
N ASP A 281 12.25 0.29 -22.69
CA ASP A 281 11.54 -0.98 -22.84
C ASP A 281 10.15 -0.78 -23.47
N ASP A 282 9.31 -1.80 -23.43
CA ASP A 282 7.96 -1.77 -23.99
C ASP A 282 7.03 -0.80 -23.25
N ASP A 283 7.30 -0.51 -21.95
CA ASP A 283 6.53 0.40 -21.11
C ASP A 283 6.96 1.87 -21.25
N GLY A 284 8.07 2.15 -21.92
CA GLY A 284 8.52 3.52 -22.17
C GLY A 284 10.01 3.78 -22.00
N ARG A 285 10.33 5.06 -21.69
CA ARG A 285 11.68 5.52 -21.40
C ARG A 285 11.81 5.81 -19.91
N TRP A 286 12.93 5.39 -19.36
CA TRP A 286 13.17 5.42 -17.93
C TRP A 286 14.58 5.86 -17.59
N ILE A 287 14.73 6.49 -16.45
CA ILE A 287 16.02 6.68 -15.78
C ILE A 287 16.05 5.73 -14.59
N GLU A 288 17.06 4.89 -14.54
CA GLU A 288 17.33 3.98 -13.42
C GLU A 288 18.53 4.47 -12.63
N VAL A 289 18.33 4.70 -11.33
CA VAL A 289 19.40 4.99 -10.37
C VAL A 289 19.54 3.78 -9.45
N ALA A 290 20.67 3.09 -9.53
CA ALA A 290 20.94 1.93 -8.71
C ALA A 290 22.00 2.25 -7.65
N VAL A 291 21.68 1.95 -6.39
CA VAL A 291 22.59 2.04 -5.24
C VAL A 291 22.95 0.64 -4.78
N SER A 292 24.21 0.28 -4.90
CA SER A 292 24.74 -1.05 -4.59
C SER A 292 25.71 -0.99 -3.41
N ASP A 293 25.51 -1.89 -2.46
CA ASP A 293 26.36 -2.08 -1.30
C ASP A 293 26.95 -3.50 -1.24
N ARG A 294 27.96 -3.69 -0.43
CA ARG A 294 28.56 -4.97 -0.06
C ARG A 294 28.37 -5.22 1.44
N GLY A 295 27.14 -5.07 1.89
CA GLY A 295 26.76 -5.25 3.28
C GLY A 295 26.26 -6.66 3.60
N ILE A 296 25.48 -6.73 4.67
CA ILE A 296 24.93 -7.99 5.18
C ILE A 296 23.97 -8.69 4.23
N GLY A 297 23.45 -7.99 3.21
CA GLY A 297 22.38 -8.51 2.35
C GLY A 297 21.04 -8.68 3.07
N ILE A 298 20.04 -9.15 2.33
CA ILE A 298 18.66 -9.30 2.78
C ILE A 298 18.21 -10.71 2.42
N ALA A 299 17.55 -11.40 3.35
CA ALA A 299 16.99 -12.72 3.08
C ALA A 299 15.80 -12.62 2.12
N GLU A 300 15.62 -13.62 1.26
CA GLU A 300 14.55 -13.64 0.25
C GLU A 300 13.14 -13.43 0.86
N ALA A 301 12.90 -14.02 2.02
CA ALA A 301 11.63 -13.88 2.75
C ALA A 301 11.30 -12.45 3.20
N ASP A 302 12.29 -11.57 3.26
CA ASP A 302 12.17 -10.20 3.73
C ASP A 302 12.09 -9.18 2.59
N LEU A 303 12.46 -9.55 1.34
CA LEU A 303 12.58 -8.63 0.20
C LEU A 303 11.32 -7.82 -0.08
N ASP A 304 10.15 -8.44 0.00
CA ASP A 304 8.88 -7.74 -0.21
C ASP A 304 8.50 -6.85 0.98
N ARG A 305 8.93 -7.23 2.19
CA ARG A 305 8.54 -6.60 3.44
C ARG A 305 9.39 -5.41 3.84
N ILE A 306 10.62 -5.29 3.35
CA ILE A 306 11.52 -4.17 3.70
C ILE A 306 10.97 -2.80 3.30
N PHE A 307 9.98 -2.75 2.41
CA PHE A 307 9.26 -1.55 2.02
C PHE A 307 8.00 -1.27 2.86
N GLU A 308 7.65 -2.19 3.78
CA GLU A 308 6.59 -1.96 4.77
C GLU A 308 7.08 -0.93 5.81
N ARG A 309 6.16 -0.12 6.33
CA ARG A 309 6.48 0.90 7.33
C ARG A 309 6.90 0.24 8.64
N PHE A 310 7.98 0.73 9.26
CA PHE A 310 8.56 0.22 10.51
C PHE A 310 9.11 -1.21 10.43
N TYR A 311 9.08 -1.84 9.25
CA TYR A 311 9.65 -3.17 9.09
C TYR A 311 11.16 -3.14 9.21
N ARG A 312 11.72 -4.12 9.94
CA ARG A 312 13.15 -4.26 10.19
C ARG A 312 13.48 -5.75 10.31
N VAL A 313 14.46 -6.21 9.56
CA VAL A 313 14.88 -7.62 9.52
C VAL A 313 15.45 -8.08 10.87
N ASP A 314 16.07 -7.17 11.65
CA ASP A 314 16.74 -7.51 12.91
C ASP A 314 16.60 -6.36 13.93
N TYR A 315 15.69 -6.50 14.90
CA TYR A 315 15.43 -5.49 15.94
C TYR A 315 16.67 -5.19 16.85
N GLY A 316 17.56 -6.17 17.02
CA GLY A 316 18.74 -6.05 17.90
C GLY A 316 19.91 -5.29 17.29
N ARG A 317 20.32 -5.65 16.07
CA ARG A 317 21.46 -5.03 15.35
C ARG A 317 21.10 -3.66 14.78
N SER A 318 19.89 -3.47 14.31
CA SER A 318 19.47 -2.22 13.70
C SER A 318 19.25 -1.08 14.71
N ARG A 319 19.09 -1.34 16.03
CA ARG A 319 19.11 -0.28 17.05
C ARG A 319 20.48 0.40 17.15
N ALA A 320 21.55 -0.36 16.97
CA ALA A 320 22.91 0.20 16.96
C ALA A 320 23.17 1.12 15.75
N HIS A 321 22.42 0.97 14.65
CA HIS A 321 22.58 1.76 13.43
C HIS A 321 21.53 2.86 13.24
N GLY A 322 20.58 3.00 14.18
CA GLY A 322 19.66 4.15 14.26
C GLY A 322 18.49 4.16 13.26
N GLY A 323 18.25 3.09 12.50
CA GLY A 323 17.18 3.07 11.49
C GLY A 323 15.77 3.03 12.10
N THR A 324 14.84 3.84 11.59
CA THR A 324 13.43 3.93 12.01
C THR A 324 12.52 2.91 11.33
N GLY A 325 12.99 2.26 10.25
CA GLY A 325 12.16 1.42 9.38
C GLY A 325 11.22 2.21 8.47
N LEU A 326 11.38 3.54 8.38
CA LEU A 326 10.56 4.39 7.52
C LEU A 326 11.24 4.73 6.18
N GLY A 327 12.57 4.77 6.14
CA GLY A 327 13.32 5.26 4.97
C GLY A 327 12.93 4.57 3.65
N LEU A 328 12.89 3.24 3.61
CA LEU A 328 12.54 2.52 2.37
C LEU A 328 11.07 2.67 1.98
N SER A 329 10.16 2.78 2.95
CA SER A 329 8.75 3.06 2.65
C SER A 329 8.55 4.47 2.09
N ILE A 330 9.36 5.45 2.53
CA ILE A 330 9.39 6.81 1.98
C ILE A 330 9.93 6.77 0.54
N VAL A 331 11.03 6.06 0.28
CA VAL A 331 11.58 5.90 -1.08
C VAL A 331 10.55 5.30 -2.03
N ARG A 332 9.85 4.24 -1.62
CA ARG A 332 8.81 3.61 -2.41
C ARG A 332 7.69 4.60 -2.74
N HIS A 333 7.23 5.34 -1.75
CA HIS A 333 6.16 6.31 -1.96
C HIS A 333 6.60 7.46 -2.90
N ILE A 334 7.83 7.98 -2.74
CA ILE A 334 8.39 8.99 -3.65
C ILE A 334 8.48 8.44 -5.07
N ALA A 335 8.95 7.21 -5.25
CA ALA A 335 9.00 6.57 -6.56
C ALA A 335 7.61 6.50 -7.21
N GLU A 336 6.60 5.99 -6.46
CA GLU A 336 5.22 5.83 -6.93
C GLU A 336 4.56 7.18 -7.26
N SER A 337 4.76 8.22 -6.43
CA SER A 337 4.21 9.57 -6.68
C SER A 337 4.81 10.24 -7.92
N HIS A 338 6.03 9.85 -8.34
CA HIS A 338 6.69 10.29 -9.57
C HIS A 338 6.41 9.37 -10.76
N GLY A 339 5.43 8.45 -10.66
CA GLY A 339 5.08 7.51 -11.73
C GLY A 339 6.12 6.42 -11.96
N GLY A 340 7.03 6.23 -11.01
CA GLY A 340 8.12 5.26 -11.08
C GLY A 340 7.93 4.06 -10.15
N SER A 341 9.03 3.38 -9.87
CA SER A 341 9.07 2.21 -8.98
C SER A 341 10.44 2.04 -8.32
N ILE A 342 10.48 1.29 -7.23
CA ILE A 342 11.70 0.85 -6.57
C ILE A 342 11.78 -0.68 -6.60
N ARG A 343 12.95 -1.22 -6.89
CA ARG A 343 13.23 -2.66 -6.86
C ARG A 343 14.47 -2.93 -6.02
N VAL A 344 14.57 -4.15 -5.50
CA VAL A 344 15.73 -4.64 -4.76
C VAL A 344 16.16 -5.98 -5.31
N THR A 345 17.47 -6.17 -5.41
CA THR A 345 18.12 -7.47 -5.58
C THR A 345 19.15 -7.61 -4.49
N SER A 346 19.13 -8.71 -3.75
CA SER A 346 20.02 -8.92 -2.62
C SER A 346 20.33 -10.39 -2.41
N VAL A 347 21.53 -10.66 -1.93
CA VAL A 347 21.96 -11.96 -1.48
C VAL A 347 22.52 -11.84 -0.07
N LEU A 348 21.98 -12.64 0.83
CA LEU A 348 22.39 -12.60 2.24
C LEU A 348 23.90 -12.89 2.35
N GLY A 349 24.64 -11.99 2.99
CA GLY A 349 26.10 -12.05 3.14
C GLY A 349 26.91 -11.46 1.99
N GLU A 350 26.30 -11.02 0.88
CA GLU A 350 27.00 -10.46 -0.27
C GLU A 350 26.72 -8.97 -0.49
N GLY A 351 25.51 -8.51 -0.12
CA GLY A 351 25.07 -7.13 -0.25
C GLY A 351 23.74 -6.98 -0.97
N SER A 352 23.38 -5.72 -1.24
CA SER A 352 22.10 -5.36 -1.86
C SER A 352 22.28 -4.33 -2.96
N THR A 353 21.37 -4.34 -3.92
CA THR A 353 21.23 -3.30 -4.95
C THR A 353 19.79 -2.84 -4.98
N PHE A 354 19.57 -1.58 -4.66
CA PHE A 354 18.29 -0.90 -4.77
C PHE A 354 18.25 -0.10 -6.06
N THR A 355 17.24 -0.30 -6.89
CA THR A 355 17.11 0.39 -8.17
C THR A 355 15.84 1.23 -8.17
N LEU A 356 16.00 2.55 -8.12
CA LEU A 356 14.96 3.55 -8.31
C LEU A 356 14.77 3.76 -9.82
N ARG A 357 13.56 3.57 -10.31
CA ARG A 357 13.19 3.71 -11.72
C ARG A 357 12.16 4.81 -11.87
N LEU A 358 12.45 5.83 -12.67
CA LEU A 358 11.61 7.01 -12.87
C LEU A 358 11.37 7.24 -14.38
N PRO A 359 10.18 7.74 -14.78
CA PRO A 359 9.92 8.09 -16.17
C PRO A 359 10.88 9.17 -16.68
N GLU A 360 11.52 8.93 -17.84
CA GLU A 360 12.35 9.96 -18.49
C GLU A 360 11.44 11.07 -19.03
N TYR A 361 11.69 12.31 -18.63
CA TYR A 361 11.03 13.46 -19.19
C TYR A 361 11.69 13.83 -20.54
N THR A 362 10.90 13.84 -21.60
CA THR A 362 11.39 14.13 -22.97
C THR A 362 10.94 15.49 -23.49
N GLY A 363 10.26 16.29 -22.67
CA GLY A 363 9.93 17.69 -22.99
C GLY A 363 11.20 18.54 -23.09
N VAL A 364 11.12 19.65 -23.81
CA VAL A 364 12.20 20.64 -23.83
C VAL A 364 12.10 21.42 -22.51
N PRO A 365 13.12 21.43 -21.64
CA PRO A 365 13.10 22.31 -20.48
C PRO A 365 13.02 23.76 -20.96
N GLU A 366 12.04 24.53 -20.49
CA GLU A 366 12.05 25.96 -20.68
C GLU A 366 13.29 26.51 -19.97
N GLN A 367 14.26 26.99 -20.75
CA GLN A 367 15.38 27.72 -20.18
C GLN A 367 14.82 28.96 -19.48
N HIS A 368 14.85 28.97 -18.16
CA HIS A 368 14.71 30.22 -17.42
C HIS A 368 15.90 31.09 -17.79
N ASP A 369 15.67 32.05 -18.70
CA ASP A 369 16.58 33.14 -18.96
C ASP A 369 16.85 33.85 -17.64
N GLN A 370 18.03 33.65 -17.07
CA GLN A 370 18.51 34.49 -15.98
C GLN A 370 18.51 35.94 -16.51
N PRO A 371 17.83 36.90 -15.85
CA PRO A 371 17.95 38.29 -16.26
C PRO A 371 19.42 38.67 -16.14
N ALA A 372 20.02 39.06 -17.26
CA ALA A 372 21.34 39.63 -17.31
C ALA A 372 21.39 40.81 -16.33
N GLU A 373 22.15 40.67 -15.24
CA GLU A 373 22.54 41.80 -14.42
C GLU A 373 23.33 42.80 -15.28
N GLY A 374 22.70 43.94 -15.51
CA GLY A 374 23.30 45.11 -16.12
C GLY A 374 23.76 46.11 -15.06
#